data_e4a1020ffe3060098e4b5ce20553538f
#
_entry.id   e4a1020ffe3060098e4b5ce20553538f
#
_cell.length_a   1.000
_cell.length_b   1.000
_cell.length_c   1.000
_cell.angle_alpha   90.00
_cell.angle_beta   90.00
_cell.angle_gamma   90.00
#
_symmetry.space_group_name_H-M   'P 1'
#
loop_
_entity.id
_entity.type
_entity.pdbx_description
1 polymer ?
#
loop_
_entity_poly.entity_id
_entity_poly.type
_entity_poly.pdbx_seq_one_letter_code
_entity_poly.pdbx_strand_id
1 'polypeptide(L)'
;MFQIAVCDDEKIFVDQISEIVKAFFKEHKLECQVDEFYSGEEFVELKEEVGKYDIVFLDMQMDKMNGIETAKYLRKYGEDTFLVFVTAYAEYAATGYQVQATWFVIKDYDKMEADLREALKNILRKIRKDHKVIAYKFSNVGDAEIRVSNMIYIESKNHKSIFHVLHKGKLEEYSLYKKLDDIEKEIGSEDMLRIQKSYLVNVNYVEKLLDQDVVLIDGTTLHFPKYLRNEVRKNYLRKRGGF
;
A
#
# COMPACT_ATOMS: atom_id res chain seq x y z
N MET A 1 8.63 -3.53 15.29
CA MET A 1 9.70 -2.52 15.11
C MET A 1 9.92 -2.38 13.60
N PHE A 2 9.83 -1.16 13.07
CA PHE A 2 10.06 -0.89 11.64
C PHE A 2 11.55 -0.89 11.33
N GLN A 3 11.93 -1.50 10.22
CA GLN A 3 13.29 -1.47 9.69
C GLN A 3 13.36 -0.43 8.57
N ILE A 4 14.19 0.57 8.72
CA ILE A 4 14.26 1.71 7.80
C ILE A 4 15.71 1.89 7.34
N ALA A 5 15.94 2.10 6.06
CA ALA A 5 17.23 2.47 5.52
C ALA A 5 17.21 3.91 4.99
N VAL A 6 18.29 4.63 5.22
CA VAL A 6 18.57 5.94 4.61
C VAL A 6 19.90 5.83 3.86
N CYS A 7 19.89 6.09 2.56
CA CYS A 7 21.06 5.96 1.69
C CYS A 7 21.27 7.23 0.85
N ASP A 8 22.37 7.93 1.10
CA ASP A 8 22.74 9.21 0.47
C ASP A 8 24.26 9.42 0.63
N ASP A 9 24.97 9.84 -0.39
CA ASP A 9 26.42 10.05 -0.30
C ASP A 9 26.80 11.34 0.45
N GLU A 10 25.84 12.23 0.65
CA GLU A 10 25.99 13.42 1.47
C GLU A 10 25.54 13.16 2.92
N LYS A 11 26.51 13.00 3.84
CA LYS A 11 26.24 12.72 5.26
C LYS A 11 25.22 13.67 5.90
N ILE A 12 25.19 14.93 5.50
CA ILE A 12 24.25 15.92 6.02
C ILE A 12 22.79 15.52 5.79
N PHE A 13 22.47 14.95 4.61
CA PHE A 13 21.12 14.49 4.31
C PHE A 13 20.81 13.17 5.01
N VAL A 14 21.79 12.25 5.12
CA VAL A 14 21.61 11.03 5.93
C VAL A 14 21.20 11.37 7.35
N ASP A 15 21.96 12.27 8.00
CA ASP A 15 21.71 12.71 9.38
C ASP A 15 20.32 13.38 9.50
N GLN A 16 19.98 14.32 8.60
CA GLN A 16 18.71 15.05 8.63
C GLN A 16 17.50 14.12 8.41
N ILE A 17 17.56 13.25 7.39
CA ILE A 17 16.47 12.30 7.09
C ILE A 17 16.29 11.35 8.27
N SER A 18 17.39 10.81 8.81
CA SER A 18 17.36 9.89 9.96
C SER A 18 16.73 10.55 11.19
N GLU A 19 17.06 11.81 11.49
CA GLU A 19 16.48 12.55 12.61
C GLU A 19 14.98 12.77 12.43
N ILE A 20 14.54 13.20 11.22
CA ILE A 20 13.12 13.42 10.89
C ILE A 20 12.34 12.12 11.03
N VAL A 21 12.88 11.02 10.52
CA VAL A 21 12.25 9.68 10.58
C VAL A 21 12.13 9.24 12.05
N LYS A 22 13.22 9.27 12.82
CA LYS A 22 13.22 8.88 14.24
C LYS A 22 12.22 9.71 15.05
N ALA A 23 12.19 11.05 14.83
CA ALA A 23 11.24 11.95 15.49
C ALA A 23 9.78 11.61 15.12
N PHE A 24 9.49 11.38 13.83
CA PHE A 24 8.17 11.05 13.35
C PHE A 24 7.63 9.74 13.97
N PHE A 25 8.43 8.68 14.00
CA PHE A 25 8.03 7.40 14.60
C PHE A 25 7.81 7.53 16.11
N LYS A 26 8.66 8.28 16.82
CA LYS A 26 8.49 8.56 18.24
C LYS A 26 7.18 9.31 18.55
N GLU A 27 6.85 10.34 17.78
CA GLU A 27 5.58 11.09 17.89
C GLU A 27 4.35 10.17 17.70
N HIS A 28 4.44 9.18 16.82
CA HIS A 28 3.38 8.21 16.55
C HIS A 28 3.39 7.00 17.49
N LYS A 29 4.29 6.97 18.49
CA LYS A 29 4.47 5.86 19.46
C LYS A 29 4.75 4.53 18.76
N LEU A 30 5.54 4.57 17.70
CA LEU A 30 5.99 3.42 16.93
C LEU A 30 7.50 3.24 17.13
N GLU A 31 7.93 1.98 17.17
CA GLU A 31 9.36 1.65 17.24
C GLU A 31 9.92 1.51 15.83
N CYS A 32 11.10 2.10 15.59
CA CYS A 32 11.86 1.94 14.36
C CYS A 32 13.35 1.80 14.64
N GLN A 33 14.03 1.09 13.77
CA GLN A 33 15.47 1.08 13.63
C GLN A 33 15.82 1.74 12.30
N VAL A 34 16.79 2.64 12.30
CA VAL A 34 17.26 3.32 11.10
C VAL A 34 18.71 2.95 10.88
N ASP A 35 18.98 2.28 9.77
CA ASP A 35 20.32 1.95 9.29
C ASP A 35 20.72 2.98 8.23
N GLU A 36 21.94 3.48 8.31
CA GLU A 36 22.45 4.61 7.52
C GLU A 36 23.53 4.11 6.56
N PHE A 37 23.44 4.51 5.29
CA PHE A 37 24.35 4.12 4.20
C PHE A 37 24.81 5.37 3.46
N TYR A 38 26.07 5.38 3.07
CA TYR A 38 26.72 6.53 2.44
C TYR A 38 27.07 6.27 0.96
N SER A 39 26.60 5.17 0.40
CA SER A 39 26.64 4.88 -1.03
C SER A 39 25.68 3.75 -1.44
N GLY A 40 25.35 3.68 -2.73
CA GLY A 40 24.57 2.57 -3.26
C GLY A 40 25.29 1.23 -3.14
N GLU A 41 26.63 1.20 -3.28
CA GLU A 41 27.44 0.00 -3.10
C GLU A 41 27.35 -0.55 -1.68
N GLU A 42 27.51 0.32 -0.66
CA GLU A 42 27.39 -0.07 0.74
C GLU A 42 26.03 -0.70 1.02
N PHE A 43 24.96 -0.12 0.48
CA PHE A 43 23.60 -0.65 0.62
C PHE A 43 23.47 -2.04 -0.02
N VAL A 44 23.97 -2.26 -1.23
CA VAL A 44 23.86 -3.56 -1.92
C VAL A 44 24.80 -4.63 -1.39
N GLU A 45 25.85 -4.29 -0.62
CA GLU A 45 26.70 -5.24 0.09
C GLU A 45 25.92 -6.09 1.10
N LEU A 46 24.76 -5.62 1.57
CA LEU A 46 23.83 -6.39 2.40
C LEU A 46 23.23 -7.61 1.67
N LYS A 47 23.36 -7.70 0.33
CA LYS A 47 22.83 -8.78 -0.52
C LYS A 47 21.30 -8.94 -0.32
N GLU A 48 20.86 -10.15 0.01
CA GLU A 48 19.43 -10.46 0.19
C GLU A 48 18.82 -9.75 1.40
N GLU A 49 19.65 -9.34 2.37
CA GLU A 49 19.18 -8.65 3.58
C GLU A 49 18.61 -7.26 3.30
N VAL A 50 18.82 -6.67 2.11
CA VAL A 50 18.13 -5.42 1.72
C VAL A 50 16.60 -5.56 1.76
N GLY A 51 16.09 -6.80 1.59
CA GLY A 51 14.66 -7.10 1.67
C GLY A 51 14.06 -7.02 3.08
N LYS A 52 14.88 -6.83 4.14
CA LYS A 52 14.38 -6.67 5.52
C LYS A 52 13.74 -5.30 5.77
N TYR A 53 14.04 -4.30 4.93
CA TYR A 53 13.57 -2.94 5.17
C TYR A 53 12.12 -2.75 4.76
N ASP A 54 11.34 -2.18 5.67
CA ASP A 54 9.96 -1.75 5.41
C ASP A 54 9.93 -0.47 4.56
N ILE A 55 10.89 0.45 4.82
CA ILE A 55 10.97 1.74 4.13
C ILE A 55 12.43 2.02 3.79
N VAL A 56 12.70 2.46 2.56
CA VAL A 56 14.01 2.91 2.12
C VAL A 56 13.91 4.35 1.59
N PHE A 57 14.67 5.25 2.18
CA PHE A 57 14.93 6.59 1.65
C PHE A 57 16.23 6.54 0.86
N LEU A 58 16.20 6.98 -0.38
CA LEU A 58 17.30 6.77 -1.31
C LEU A 58 17.53 8.02 -2.15
N ASP A 59 18.75 8.53 -2.15
CA ASP A 59 19.10 9.56 -3.14
C ASP A 59 19.22 8.95 -4.54
N MET A 60 18.90 9.76 -5.53
CA MET A 60 19.00 9.36 -6.94
C MET A 60 20.39 9.54 -7.51
N GLN A 61 21.11 10.55 -7.06
CA GLN A 61 22.47 10.84 -7.53
C GLN A 61 23.47 10.56 -6.43
N MET A 62 24.14 9.45 -6.54
CA MET A 62 25.30 9.07 -5.73
C MET A 62 26.46 8.74 -6.66
N ASP A 63 27.66 8.87 -6.13
CA ASP A 63 28.90 8.69 -6.94
C ASP A 63 28.98 7.32 -7.61
N LYS A 64 29.38 6.42 -7.79
CA LYS A 64 29.56 5.15 -8.50
C LYS A 64 28.26 4.44 -8.87
N MET A 65 27.40 4.09 -7.87
CA MET A 65 26.12 3.42 -8.08
C MET A 65 24.98 4.38 -7.80
N ASN A 66 24.23 4.77 -8.82
CA ASN A 66 23.13 5.70 -8.67
C ASN A 66 21.89 5.07 -7.97
N GLY A 67 20.95 5.93 -7.52
CA GLY A 67 19.79 5.47 -6.80
C GLY A 67 18.85 4.56 -7.59
N ILE A 68 18.78 4.71 -8.93
CA ILE A 68 17.95 3.83 -9.77
C ILE A 68 18.54 2.42 -9.83
N GLU A 69 19.86 2.28 -9.94
CA GLU A 69 20.53 0.98 -9.93
C GLU A 69 20.40 0.31 -8.57
N THR A 70 20.57 1.07 -7.50
CA THR A 70 20.36 0.63 -6.11
C THR A 70 18.92 0.18 -5.89
N ALA A 71 17.93 0.95 -6.36
CA ALA A 71 16.52 0.60 -6.29
C ALA A 71 16.17 -0.66 -7.09
N LYS A 72 16.73 -0.85 -8.28
CA LYS A 72 16.58 -2.10 -9.06
C LYS A 72 17.12 -3.30 -8.31
N TYR A 73 18.23 -3.12 -7.58
CA TYR A 73 18.77 -4.19 -6.72
C TYR A 73 17.82 -4.48 -5.56
N LEU A 74 17.36 -3.46 -4.84
CA LEU A 74 16.36 -3.60 -3.77
C LEU A 74 15.14 -4.41 -4.25
N ARG A 75 14.60 -4.12 -5.43
CA ARG A 75 13.39 -4.79 -5.95
C ARG A 75 13.56 -6.29 -6.21
N LYS A 76 14.76 -6.82 -6.28
CA LYS A 76 15.00 -8.27 -6.40
C LYS A 76 14.67 -9.02 -5.09
N TYR A 77 14.76 -8.36 -3.94
CA TYR A 77 14.62 -8.98 -2.63
C TYR A 77 13.58 -8.31 -1.73
N GLY A 78 13.20 -7.06 -2.03
CA GLY A 78 12.25 -6.23 -1.29
C GLY A 78 11.14 -5.70 -2.20
N GLU A 79 10.31 -6.60 -2.76
CA GLU A 79 9.21 -6.22 -3.65
C GLU A 79 8.20 -5.30 -2.95
N ASP A 80 7.89 -5.57 -1.67
CA ASP A 80 6.93 -4.82 -0.86
C ASP A 80 7.53 -3.62 -0.12
N THR A 81 8.86 -3.39 -0.20
CA THR A 81 9.52 -2.27 0.45
C THR A 81 9.01 -0.93 -0.07
N PHE A 82 8.60 -0.03 0.81
CA PHE A 82 8.24 1.33 0.45
C PHE A 82 9.50 2.14 0.10
N LEU A 83 9.66 2.45 -1.17
CA LEU A 83 10.80 3.23 -1.68
C LEU A 83 10.43 4.70 -1.80
N VAL A 84 11.18 5.57 -1.14
CA VAL A 84 11.05 7.03 -1.19
C VAL A 84 12.34 7.60 -1.75
N PHE A 85 12.27 8.22 -2.91
CA PHE A 85 13.43 8.99 -3.39
C PHE A 85 13.48 10.36 -2.72
N VAL A 86 14.68 10.75 -2.28
CA VAL A 86 14.96 12.07 -1.71
C VAL A 86 16.13 12.66 -2.50
N THR A 87 15.89 13.64 -3.38
CA THR A 87 16.91 14.13 -4.30
C THR A 87 16.77 15.63 -4.58
N ALA A 88 17.86 16.26 -5.00
CA ALA A 88 17.85 17.65 -5.45
C ALA A 88 17.22 17.83 -6.85
N TYR A 89 16.99 16.75 -7.61
CA TYR A 89 16.68 16.79 -9.03
C TYR A 89 15.26 16.32 -9.34
N ALA A 90 14.34 17.26 -9.55
CA ALA A 90 12.92 16.97 -9.82
C ALA A 90 12.67 16.24 -11.15
N GLU A 91 13.55 16.41 -12.13
CA GLU A 91 13.44 15.80 -13.47
C GLU A 91 13.51 14.26 -13.45
N TYR A 92 14.07 13.67 -12.41
CA TYR A 92 14.14 12.21 -12.27
C TYR A 92 12.86 11.56 -11.73
N ALA A 93 11.85 12.33 -11.35
CA ALA A 93 10.60 11.77 -10.81
C ALA A 93 9.96 10.76 -11.77
N ALA A 94 9.99 11.01 -13.08
CA ALA A 94 9.47 10.08 -14.09
C ALA A 94 10.22 8.73 -14.12
N THR A 95 11.53 8.73 -13.80
CA THR A 95 12.34 7.51 -13.79
C THR A 95 12.01 6.61 -12.59
N GLY A 96 11.54 7.19 -11.48
CA GLY A 96 11.12 6.46 -10.29
C GLY A 96 9.98 5.46 -10.53
N TYR A 97 9.14 5.67 -11.55
CA TYR A 97 8.10 4.70 -11.93
C TYR A 97 8.67 3.34 -12.33
N GLN A 98 9.87 3.28 -12.91
CA GLN A 98 10.51 2.01 -13.35
C GLN A 98 10.83 1.07 -12.18
N VAL A 99 11.00 1.62 -10.98
CA VAL A 99 11.34 0.88 -9.76
C VAL A 99 10.21 0.92 -8.73
N GLN A 100 9.00 1.28 -9.16
CA GLN A 100 7.81 1.35 -8.30
C GLN A 100 8.05 2.19 -7.04
N ALA A 101 8.63 3.38 -7.21
CA ALA A 101 8.81 4.31 -6.11
C ALA A 101 7.46 4.69 -5.51
N THR A 102 7.37 4.66 -4.19
CA THR A 102 6.15 4.99 -3.45
C THR A 102 5.94 6.49 -3.35
N TRP A 103 7.04 7.25 -3.23
CA TRP A 103 7.02 8.69 -3.06
C TRP A 103 8.30 9.32 -3.61
N PHE A 104 8.23 10.64 -3.83
CA PHE A 104 9.34 11.44 -4.30
C PHE A 104 9.39 12.73 -3.48
N VAL A 105 10.54 13.03 -2.89
CA VAL A 105 10.79 14.22 -2.07
C VAL A 105 11.95 15.00 -2.67
N ILE A 106 11.79 16.31 -2.80
CA ILE A 106 12.87 17.19 -3.23
C ILE A 106 13.68 17.64 -2.02
N LYS A 107 15.02 17.63 -2.13
CA LYS A 107 15.95 18.19 -1.14
C LYS A 107 15.87 19.73 -1.15
N ASP A 108 14.69 20.27 -0.75
CA ASP A 108 14.42 21.70 -0.58
C ASP A 108 14.47 22.00 0.92
N TYR A 109 15.36 22.93 1.32
CA TYR A 109 15.62 23.23 2.74
C TYR A 109 14.35 23.57 3.52
N ASP A 110 13.40 24.28 2.89
CA ASP A 110 12.17 24.74 3.55
C ASP A 110 11.03 23.70 3.56
N LYS A 111 11.07 22.71 2.66
CA LYS A 111 9.95 21.80 2.42
C LYS A 111 10.25 20.33 2.70
N MET A 112 11.52 19.92 2.63
CA MET A 112 11.92 18.51 2.72
C MET A 112 11.34 17.81 3.96
N GLU A 113 11.39 18.45 5.14
CA GLU A 113 10.82 17.85 6.37
C GLU A 113 9.30 17.64 6.22
N ALA A 114 8.56 18.63 5.72
CA ALA A 114 7.11 18.51 5.54
C ALA A 114 6.75 17.40 4.55
N ASP A 115 7.47 17.31 3.44
CA ASP A 115 7.26 16.32 2.38
C ASP A 115 7.63 14.91 2.86
N LEU A 116 8.72 14.74 3.63
CA LEU A 116 9.09 13.47 4.26
C LEU A 116 8.03 13.03 5.26
N ARG A 117 7.52 13.93 6.10
CA ARG A 117 6.44 13.63 7.05
C ARG A 117 5.15 13.25 6.34
N GLU A 118 4.84 13.86 5.20
CA GLU A 118 3.67 13.49 4.39
C GLU A 118 3.85 12.12 3.76
N ALA A 119 5.02 11.83 3.18
CA ALA A 119 5.36 10.50 2.66
C ALA A 119 5.19 9.41 3.73
N LEU A 120 5.76 9.62 4.92
CA LEU A 120 5.64 8.70 6.05
C LEU A 120 4.20 8.49 6.52
N LYS A 121 3.39 9.56 6.61
CA LYS A 121 1.94 9.45 6.93
C LYS A 121 1.21 8.57 5.92
N ASN A 122 1.48 8.77 4.63
CA ASN A 122 0.85 7.98 3.56
C ASN A 122 1.30 6.52 3.58
N ILE A 123 2.60 6.26 3.83
CA ILE A 123 3.14 4.90 3.98
C ILE A 123 2.49 4.21 5.19
N LEU A 124 2.47 4.83 6.37
CA LEU A 124 1.83 4.24 7.54
C LEU A 124 0.34 3.97 7.33
N ARG A 125 -0.36 4.85 6.57
CA ARG A 125 -1.76 4.63 6.22
C ARG A 125 -1.92 3.39 5.32
N LYS A 126 -1.03 3.18 4.33
CA LYS A 126 -1.02 1.96 3.50
C LYS A 126 -0.76 0.72 4.35
N ILE A 127 0.29 0.73 5.16
CA ILE A 127 0.63 -0.40 6.05
C ILE A 127 -0.55 -0.75 6.98
N ARG A 128 -1.20 0.23 7.60
CA ARG A 128 -2.38 0.00 8.46
C ARG A 128 -3.56 -0.59 7.68
N LYS A 129 -3.76 -0.18 6.43
CA LYS A 129 -4.78 -0.75 5.56
C LYS A 129 -4.50 -2.22 5.27
N ASP A 130 -3.27 -2.54 4.88
CA ASP A 130 -2.87 -3.91 4.52
C ASP A 130 -2.92 -4.85 5.72
N HIS A 131 -2.71 -4.34 6.94
CA HIS A 131 -2.80 -5.10 8.18
C HIS A 131 -4.19 -5.09 8.85
N LYS A 132 -5.20 -4.42 8.25
CA LYS A 132 -6.55 -4.44 8.83
C LYS A 132 -7.14 -5.84 8.77
N VAL A 133 -7.41 -6.41 9.94
CA VAL A 133 -8.02 -7.73 10.12
C VAL A 133 -9.43 -7.57 10.68
N ILE A 134 -10.34 -8.38 10.21
CA ILE A 134 -11.65 -8.59 10.83
C ILE A 134 -11.74 -10.01 11.38
N ALA A 135 -12.33 -10.15 12.56
CA ALA A 135 -12.56 -11.43 13.22
C ALA A 135 -14.06 -11.67 13.34
N TYR A 136 -14.52 -12.80 12.82
CA TYR A 136 -15.92 -13.23 12.94
C TYR A 136 -16.02 -14.73 13.23
N LYS A 137 -17.16 -15.12 13.78
CA LYS A 137 -17.57 -16.52 13.83
C LYS A 137 -18.37 -16.82 12.57
N PHE A 138 -17.74 -17.41 11.61
CA PHE A 138 -18.35 -17.79 10.33
C PHE A 138 -19.17 -19.08 10.46
N SER A 139 -20.26 -19.18 9.69
CA SER A 139 -21.18 -20.33 9.77
C SER A 139 -20.62 -21.61 9.15
N ASN A 140 -19.62 -21.50 8.25
CA ASN A 140 -19.03 -22.63 7.53
C ASN A 140 -17.65 -23.07 8.08
N VAL A 141 -16.92 -22.19 8.76
CA VAL A 141 -15.55 -22.51 9.23
C VAL A 141 -15.34 -22.25 10.73
N GLY A 142 -16.29 -21.61 11.44
CA GLY A 142 -16.12 -21.21 12.85
C GLY A 142 -15.42 -19.89 13.02
N ASP A 143 -14.65 -19.72 14.10
CA ASP A 143 -13.92 -18.50 14.38
C ASP A 143 -12.74 -18.36 13.41
N ALA A 144 -12.69 -17.24 12.68
CA ALA A 144 -11.61 -16.95 11.73
C ALA A 144 -11.34 -15.45 11.64
N GLU A 145 -10.09 -15.15 11.31
CA GLU A 145 -9.61 -13.79 11.03
C GLU A 145 -9.30 -13.65 9.55
N ILE A 146 -9.77 -12.57 8.95
CA ILE A 146 -9.58 -12.27 7.53
C ILE A 146 -8.94 -10.89 7.40
N ARG A 147 -7.84 -10.80 6.67
CA ARG A 147 -7.27 -9.50 6.27
C ARG A 147 -8.17 -8.85 5.23
N VAL A 148 -8.51 -7.59 5.45
CA VAL A 148 -9.37 -6.82 4.53
C VAL A 148 -8.72 -6.69 3.15
N SER A 149 -7.40 -6.55 3.09
CA SER A 149 -6.63 -6.53 1.83
C SER A 149 -6.79 -7.81 1.00
N ASN A 150 -7.04 -8.95 1.63
CA ASN A 150 -7.23 -10.24 0.93
C ASN A 150 -8.68 -10.47 0.45
N MET A 151 -9.63 -9.62 0.83
CA MET A 151 -11.02 -9.72 0.37
C MET A 151 -11.13 -9.22 -1.05
N ILE A 152 -11.60 -10.06 -1.96
CA ILE A 152 -11.87 -9.69 -3.35
C ILE A 152 -13.22 -8.97 -3.43
N TYR A 153 -14.27 -9.61 -2.90
CA TYR A 153 -15.60 -9.02 -2.78
C TYR A 153 -16.41 -9.73 -1.69
N ILE A 154 -17.52 -9.13 -1.30
CA ILE A 154 -18.51 -9.71 -0.40
C ILE A 154 -19.87 -9.62 -1.08
N GLU A 155 -20.58 -10.75 -1.14
CA GLU A 155 -21.94 -10.79 -1.64
C GLU A 155 -22.97 -11.05 -0.52
N SER A 156 -24.15 -10.47 -0.69
CA SER A 156 -25.32 -10.79 0.13
C SER A 156 -26.25 -11.72 -0.64
N LYS A 157 -26.37 -12.97 -0.20
CA LYS A 157 -27.19 -14.01 -0.81
C LYS A 157 -27.85 -14.89 0.23
N ASN A 158 -29.17 -15.17 0.08
CA ASN A 158 -29.92 -16.04 0.99
C ASN A 158 -29.76 -15.65 2.48
N HIS A 159 -29.89 -14.37 2.79
CA HIS A 159 -29.75 -13.81 4.15
C HIS A 159 -28.35 -13.96 4.77
N LYS A 160 -27.34 -14.40 4.00
CA LYS A 160 -25.94 -14.47 4.43
C LYS A 160 -25.11 -13.46 3.68
N SER A 161 -24.06 -12.99 4.34
CA SER A 161 -22.94 -12.33 3.66
C SER A 161 -21.85 -13.37 3.43
N ILE A 162 -21.40 -13.49 2.19
CA ILE A 162 -20.37 -14.44 1.74
C ILE A 162 -19.16 -13.62 1.32
N PHE A 163 -18.04 -13.89 1.96
CA PHE A 163 -16.74 -13.24 1.71
C PHE A 163 -15.94 -14.13 0.76
N HIS A 164 -15.52 -13.58 -0.36
CA HIS A 164 -14.61 -14.20 -1.30
C HIS A 164 -13.21 -13.64 -1.06
N VAL A 165 -12.30 -14.49 -0.60
CA VAL A 165 -11.00 -14.11 -0.06
C VAL A 165 -9.89 -14.83 -0.81
N LEU A 166 -8.84 -14.10 -1.18
CA LEU A 166 -7.63 -14.68 -1.75
C LEU A 166 -6.63 -14.96 -0.62
N HIS A 167 -6.41 -16.23 -0.29
CA HIS A 167 -5.45 -16.65 0.72
C HIS A 167 -4.38 -17.55 0.09
N LYS A 168 -3.13 -17.10 0.11
CA LYS A 168 -1.98 -17.83 -0.46
C LYS A 168 -2.24 -18.32 -1.89
N GLY A 169 -2.82 -17.46 -2.72
CA GLY A 169 -3.14 -17.77 -4.12
C GLY A 169 -4.36 -18.67 -4.34
N LYS A 170 -5.11 -19.03 -3.27
CA LYS A 170 -6.34 -19.81 -3.36
C LYS A 170 -7.56 -18.97 -3.00
N LEU A 171 -8.66 -19.17 -3.71
CA LEU A 171 -9.95 -18.58 -3.38
C LEU A 171 -10.59 -19.38 -2.26
N GLU A 172 -10.99 -18.69 -1.19
CA GLU A 172 -11.69 -19.23 -0.05
C GLU A 172 -12.98 -18.46 0.20
N GLU A 173 -14.03 -19.15 0.64
CA GLU A 173 -15.32 -18.57 0.96
C GLU A 173 -15.61 -18.68 2.46
N TYR A 174 -16.02 -17.55 3.05
CA TYR A 174 -16.45 -17.46 4.43
C TYR A 174 -17.86 -16.89 4.47
N SER A 175 -18.76 -17.45 5.26
CA SER A 175 -20.16 -17.00 5.31
C SER A 175 -20.65 -16.78 6.72
N LEU A 176 -21.45 -15.72 6.92
CA LEU A 176 -22.11 -15.47 8.19
C LEU A 176 -23.48 -14.79 8.01
N TYR A 177 -24.33 -14.92 9.02
CA TYR A 177 -25.65 -14.26 9.07
C TYR A 177 -25.47 -12.83 9.63
N LYS A 178 -25.09 -11.89 8.77
CA LYS A 178 -24.94 -10.48 9.10
C LYS A 178 -25.26 -9.65 7.86
N LYS A 179 -25.88 -8.48 8.06
CA LYS A 179 -26.20 -7.57 6.95
C LYS A 179 -24.94 -6.98 6.34
N LEU A 180 -24.91 -6.87 5.03
CA LEU A 180 -23.78 -6.32 4.32
C LEU A 180 -23.50 -4.85 4.69
N ASP A 181 -24.55 -4.08 5.05
CA ASP A 181 -24.44 -2.70 5.52
C ASP A 181 -23.69 -2.56 6.85
N ASP A 182 -23.88 -3.54 7.76
CA ASP A 182 -23.18 -3.57 9.05
C ASP A 182 -21.71 -3.97 8.85
N ILE A 183 -21.48 -4.95 7.97
CA ILE A 183 -20.13 -5.38 7.60
C ILE A 183 -19.35 -4.24 6.94
N GLU A 184 -19.96 -3.52 6.00
CA GLU A 184 -19.35 -2.36 5.33
C GLU A 184 -18.90 -1.29 6.32
N LYS A 185 -19.73 -0.98 7.34
CA LYS A 185 -19.40 -0.03 8.40
C LYS A 185 -18.23 -0.52 9.27
N GLU A 186 -18.23 -1.80 9.64
CA GLU A 186 -17.19 -2.40 10.49
C GLU A 186 -15.85 -2.52 9.74
N ILE A 187 -15.90 -2.93 8.48
CA ILE A 187 -14.73 -2.94 7.62
C ILE A 187 -14.21 -1.50 7.47
N GLY A 188 -15.07 -0.51 7.22
CA GLY A 188 -14.71 0.91 7.14
C GLY A 188 -13.46 1.16 6.28
N SER A 189 -13.24 0.35 5.23
CA SER A 189 -12.08 0.44 4.36
C SER A 189 -12.36 1.34 3.17
N GLU A 190 -11.39 2.20 2.85
CA GLU A 190 -11.45 3.01 1.63
C GLU A 190 -11.39 2.15 0.36
N ASP A 191 -10.85 0.93 0.45
CA ASP A 191 -10.69 0.05 -0.71
C ASP A 191 -11.98 -0.71 -1.06
N MET A 192 -12.93 -0.81 -0.11
CA MET A 192 -14.19 -1.49 -0.36
C MET A 192 -15.23 -0.54 -0.97
N LEU A 193 -15.74 -0.89 -2.15
CA LEU A 193 -16.70 -0.12 -2.94
C LEU A 193 -18.04 -0.85 -3.00
N ARG A 194 -19.12 -0.19 -2.52
CA ARG A 194 -20.47 -0.68 -2.73
C ARG A 194 -20.90 -0.42 -4.17
N ILE A 195 -21.08 -1.47 -4.96
CA ILE A 195 -21.52 -1.36 -6.36
C ILE A 195 -23.03 -1.53 -6.52
N GLN A 196 -23.66 -2.27 -5.59
CA GLN A 196 -25.11 -2.39 -5.46
C GLN A 196 -25.50 -2.93 -4.09
N LYS A 197 -26.81 -3.09 -3.83
CA LYS A 197 -27.34 -3.57 -2.54
C LYS A 197 -26.73 -4.90 -2.07
N SER A 198 -26.32 -5.76 -3.02
CA SER A 198 -25.86 -7.12 -2.71
C SER A 198 -24.34 -7.29 -2.87
N TYR A 199 -23.59 -6.30 -3.34
CA TYR A 199 -22.15 -6.44 -3.61
C TYR A 199 -21.31 -5.30 -3.04
N LEU A 200 -20.28 -5.68 -2.29
CA LEU A 200 -19.21 -4.82 -1.79
C LEU A 200 -17.89 -5.35 -2.37
N VAL A 201 -17.19 -4.57 -3.19
CA VAL A 201 -16.05 -4.99 -4.00
C VAL A 201 -14.79 -4.27 -3.56
N ASN A 202 -13.68 -4.97 -3.46
CA ASN A 202 -12.38 -4.34 -3.23
C ASN A 202 -11.84 -3.80 -4.57
N VAL A 203 -11.62 -2.48 -4.63
CA VAL A 203 -11.19 -1.80 -5.86
C VAL A 203 -9.81 -2.24 -6.34
N ASN A 204 -8.97 -2.80 -5.47
CA ASN A 204 -7.65 -3.30 -5.80
C ASN A 204 -7.70 -4.60 -6.63
N TYR A 205 -8.82 -5.34 -6.56
CA TYR A 205 -9.06 -6.54 -7.34
C TYR A 205 -9.90 -6.31 -8.59
N VAL A 206 -10.23 -5.06 -8.92
CA VAL A 206 -10.95 -4.72 -10.15
C VAL A 206 -9.98 -4.69 -11.32
N GLU A 207 -10.14 -5.61 -12.26
CA GLU A 207 -9.41 -5.63 -13.53
C GLU A 207 -9.98 -4.61 -14.51
N LYS A 208 -11.32 -4.61 -14.67
CA LYS A 208 -12.03 -3.70 -15.59
C LYS A 208 -13.34 -3.21 -14.99
N LEU A 209 -13.60 -1.91 -15.15
CA LEU A 209 -14.90 -1.31 -14.87
C LEU A 209 -15.59 -0.99 -16.19
N LEU A 210 -16.63 -1.75 -16.54
CA LEU A 210 -17.44 -1.59 -17.73
C LEU A 210 -18.66 -0.69 -17.46
N ASP A 211 -19.61 -0.65 -18.40
CA ASP A 211 -20.77 0.22 -18.31
C ASP A 211 -21.70 -0.13 -17.13
N GLN A 212 -21.95 -1.41 -16.92
CA GLN A 212 -22.80 -1.95 -15.86
C GLN A 212 -22.19 -3.17 -15.17
N ASP A 213 -20.90 -3.45 -15.40
CA ASP A 213 -20.22 -4.62 -14.85
C ASP A 213 -18.86 -4.24 -14.26
N VAL A 214 -18.50 -4.93 -13.19
CA VAL A 214 -17.14 -4.96 -12.63
C VAL A 214 -16.56 -6.32 -12.91
N VAL A 215 -15.45 -6.37 -13.63
CA VAL A 215 -14.67 -7.58 -13.86
C VAL A 215 -13.52 -7.62 -12.87
N LEU A 216 -13.41 -8.70 -12.10
CA LEU A 216 -12.39 -8.91 -11.09
C LEU A 216 -11.23 -9.73 -11.65
N ILE A 217 -10.07 -9.68 -11.00
CA ILE A 217 -8.84 -10.37 -11.43
C ILE A 217 -8.97 -11.91 -11.48
N ASP A 218 -9.93 -12.48 -10.76
CA ASP A 218 -10.27 -13.91 -10.78
C ASP A 218 -11.22 -14.31 -11.92
N GLY A 219 -11.58 -13.34 -12.78
CA GLY A 219 -12.53 -13.50 -13.89
C GLY A 219 -14.00 -13.34 -13.49
N THR A 220 -14.30 -13.15 -12.20
CA THR A 220 -15.68 -12.92 -11.74
C THR A 220 -16.22 -11.62 -12.31
N THR A 221 -17.44 -11.67 -12.86
CA THR A 221 -18.15 -10.49 -13.37
C THR A 221 -19.36 -10.19 -12.48
N LEU A 222 -19.38 -9.00 -11.89
CA LEU A 222 -20.46 -8.54 -11.01
C LEU A 222 -21.23 -7.40 -11.66
N HIS A 223 -22.52 -7.65 -11.89
CA HIS A 223 -23.41 -6.68 -12.51
C HIS A 223 -23.95 -5.66 -11.51
N PHE A 224 -24.13 -4.41 -11.94
CA PHE A 224 -24.83 -3.36 -11.17
C PHE A 224 -25.84 -2.58 -12.07
N PRO A 225 -26.94 -2.08 -11.46
CA PRO A 225 -27.99 -1.41 -12.21
C PRO A 225 -27.51 -0.11 -12.89
N LYS A 226 -28.03 0.18 -14.08
CA LYS A 226 -27.68 1.37 -14.89
C LYS A 226 -27.78 2.69 -14.11
N TYR A 227 -28.76 2.83 -13.20
CA TYR A 227 -28.94 4.05 -12.42
C TYR A 227 -27.80 4.31 -11.42
N LEU A 228 -27.02 3.28 -11.03
CA LEU A 228 -25.84 3.42 -10.15
C LEU A 228 -24.55 3.72 -10.92
N ARG A 229 -24.56 3.66 -12.24
CA ARG A 229 -23.36 3.78 -13.08
C ARG A 229 -22.47 4.98 -12.72
N ASN A 230 -23.06 6.16 -12.66
CA ASN A 230 -22.31 7.39 -12.40
C ASN A 230 -21.73 7.42 -10.99
N GLU A 231 -22.49 6.92 -10.01
CA GLU A 231 -22.07 6.85 -8.61
C GLU A 231 -20.93 5.82 -8.44
N VAL A 232 -21.09 4.61 -8.98
CA VAL A 232 -20.06 3.56 -8.94
C VAL A 232 -18.78 4.05 -9.59
N ARG A 233 -18.86 4.64 -10.79
CA ARG A 233 -17.68 5.15 -11.51
C ARG A 233 -16.97 6.27 -10.74
N LYS A 234 -17.71 7.23 -10.20
CA LYS A 234 -17.17 8.32 -9.39
C LYS A 234 -16.45 7.79 -8.14
N ASN A 235 -17.10 6.89 -7.42
CA ASN A 235 -16.55 6.31 -6.19
C ASN A 235 -15.34 5.41 -6.47
N TYR A 236 -15.36 4.66 -7.57
CA TYR A 236 -14.22 3.85 -8.01
C TYR A 236 -12.98 4.70 -8.30
N LEU A 237 -13.13 5.75 -9.10
CA LEU A 237 -12.02 6.66 -9.42
C LEU A 237 -11.44 7.32 -8.16
N ARG A 238 -12.31 7.81 -7.27
CA ARG A 238 -11.89 8.40 -5.99
C ARG A 238 -11.10 7.41 -5.13
N LYS A 239 -11.52 6.15 -5.07
CA LYS A 239 -10.89 5.11 -4.24
C LYS A 239 -9.58 4.60 -4.84
N ARG A 240 -9.42 4.63 -6.15
CA ARG A 240 -8.17 4.27 -6.85
C ARG A 240 -7.14 5.41 -6.92
N GLY A 241 -7.41 6.57 -6.32
CA GLY A 241 -6.52 7.74 -6.33
C GLY A 241 -6.62 8.57 -7.60
N GLY A 242 -7.69 8.40 -8.39
CA GLY A 242 -8.07 9.34 -9.45
C GLY A 242 -8.82 10.52 -8.83
N PHE A 243 -8.38 11.74 -9.15
CA PHE A 243 -8.92 13.03 -8.70
C PHE A 243 -10.42 13.19 -8.90
#